data_e7fc1491e9de84396cd480c0a5bd488b
#
_entry.id   e7fc1491e9de84396cd480c0a5bd488b
#
_cell.length_a   1.000
_cell.length_b   1.000
_cell.length_c   1.000
_cell.angle_alpha   90.00
_cell.angle_beta   90.00
_cell.angle_gamma   90.00
#
_symmetry.space_group_name_H-M   'P 1'
#
loop_
_entity.id
_entity.type
_entity.pdbx_description
1 polymer ?
#
loop_
_entity_poly.entity_id
_entity_poly.type
_entity_poly.pdbx_seq_one_letter_code
_entity_poly.pdbx_strand_id
1 'polypeptide(L)'
;YFKHKGFKNVYQLEGGIIEYTRQVKDQDLENKFVGKNFVFDERRGERISDDVVAHCHQCGTSCDSHVNCANEACHLLFIQCESCKEQMQNCCSDACKEIIQLSFEEQKNLRKGTHNSNKIFKKGRSDVLKFKNQ
;
A
#
# COMPACT_ATOMS: atom_id res chain seq x y z
N TYR A 1 8.07 -24.95 -0.09
CA TYR A 1 8.62 -24.30 1.12
C TYR A 1 7.81 -24.70 2.37
N PHE A 2 6.51 -24.43 2.45
CA PHE A 2 5.68 -24.71 3.64
C PHE A 2 5.66 -26.18 4.04
N LYS A 3 5.52 -27.10 3.09
CA LYS A 3 5.64 -28.56 3.36
C LYS A 3 7.00 -28.92 3.94
N HIS A 4 8.07 -28.32 3.40
CA HIS A 4 9.43 -28.50 3.92
C HIS A 4 9.59 -28.01 5.38
N LYS A 5 8.82 -26.98 5.75
CA LYS A 5 8.78 -26.43 7.13
C LYS A 5 7.85 -27.21 8.08
N GLY A 6 7.30 -28.34 7.65
CA GLY A 6 6.50 -29.24 8.48
C GLY A 6 4.99 -28.95 8.48
N PHE A 7 4.50 -28.02 7.67
CA PHE A 7 3.06 -27.82 7.52
C PHE A 7 2.45 -28.99 6.75
N LYS A 8 1.46 -29.67 7.34
CA LYS A 8 0.82 -30.85 6.76
C LYS A 8 -0.20 -30.51 5.67
N ASN A 9 -1.04 -29.50 5.92
CA ASN A 9 -2.12 -29.08 5.05
C ASN A 9 -1.68 -27.84 4.24
N VAL A 10 -1.10 -28.08 3.08
CA VAL A 10 -0.62 -27.02 2.17
C VAL A 10 -1.27 -27.21 0.82
N TYR A 11 -2.08 -26.24 0.41
CA TYR A 11 -2.85 -26.24 -0.83
C TYR A 11 -2.48 -25.04 -1.68
N GLN A 12 -2.70 -25.14 -2.96
CA GLN A 12 -2.63 -24.03 -3.91
C GLN A 12 -4.00 -23.86 -4.55
N LEU A 13 -4.50 -22.63 -4.56
CA LEU A 13 -5.76 -22.32 -5.22
C LEU A 13 -5.57 -22.32 -6.73
N GLU A 14 -6.26 -23.20 -7.44
CA GLU A 14 -6.24 -23.26 -8.90
C GLU A 14 -6.79 -21.97 -9.50
N GLY A 15 -6.07 -21.39 -10.47
CA GLY A 15 -6.42 -20.09 -11.09
C GLY A 15 -6.23 -18.86 -10.18
N GLY A 16 -5.81 -19.07 -8.93
CA GLY A 16 -5.53 -17.99 -7.98
C GLY A 16 -6.77 -17.20 -7.56
N ILE A 17 -6.54 -16.01 -6.99
CA ILE A 17 -7.62 -15.16 -6.44
C ILE A 17 -8.56 -14.63 -7.53
N ILE A 18 -8.07 -14.44 -8.74
CA ILE A 18 -8.89 -13.92 -9.86
C ILE A 18 -9.96 -14.94 -10.23
N GLU A 19 -9.57 -16.20 -10.40
CA GLU A 19 -10.52 -17.29 -10.72
C GLU A 19 -11.49 -17.54 -9.56
N TYR A 20 -11.00 -17.49 -8.32
CA TYR A 20 -11.85 -17.55 -7.14
C TYR A 20 -12.95 -16.47 -7.16
N THR A 21 -12.58 -15.22 -7.41
CA THR A 21 -13.53 -14.11 -7.46
C THR A 21 -14.56 -14.27 -8.57
N ARG A 22 -14.10 -14.77 -9.75
CA ARG A 22 -14.98 -15.04 -10.87
C ARG A 22 -16.02 -16.10 -10.51
N GLN A 23 -15.60 -17.22 -9.95
CA GLN A 23 -16.50 -18.32 -9.56
C GLN A 23 -17.48 -17.91 -8.46
N VAL A 24 -17.04 -17.15 -7.48
CA VAL A 24 -17.91 -16.62 -6.41
C VAL A 24 -19.03 -15.77 -6.99
N LYS A 25 -18.73 -14.91 -7.97
CA LYS A 25 -19.72 -14.07 -8.65
C LYS A 25 -20.64 -14.87 -9.57
N ASP A 26 -20.07 -15.75 -10.38
CA ASP A 26 -20.82 -16.52 -11.40
C ASP A 26 -21.78 -17.53 -10.79
N GLN A 27 -21.42 -18.09 -9.64
CA GLN A 27 -22.18 -19.14 -8.95
C GLN A 27 -22.93 -18.64 -7.71
N ASP A 28 -22.88 -17.33 -7.46
CA ASP A 28 -23.51 -16.68 -6.27
C ASP A 28 -23.10 -17.37 -4.95
N LEU A 29 -21.80 -17.67 -4.82
CA LEU A 29 -21.25 -18.31 -3.64
C LEU A 29 -20.90 -17.29 -2.56
N GLU A 30 -20.92 -17.74 -1.30
CA GLU A 30 -20.48 -16.93 -0.18
C GLU A 30 -18.98 -16.57 -0.34
N ASN A 31 -18.70 -15.27 -0.44
CA ASN A 31 -17.32 -14.78 -0.53
C ASN A 31 -16.62 -14.88 0.84
N LYS A 32 -15.59 -15.69 0.93
CA LYS A 32 -14.77 -15.86 2.15
C LYS A 32 -13.54 -14.94 2.19
N PHE A 33 -13.25 -14.24 1.11
CA PHE A 33 -12.15 -13.28 1.08
C PHE A 33 -12.61 -11.92 1.59
N VAL A 34 -11.92 -11.41 2.59
CA VAL A 34 -12.24 -10.11 3.21
C VAL A 34 -11.23 -9.06 2.78
N GLY A 35 -11.71 -7.97 2.19
CA GLY A 35 -10.91 -6.81 1.83
C GLY A 35 -10.53 -6.73 0.36
N LYS A 36 -9.39 -6.10 0.10
CA LYS A 36 -8.86 -5.77 -1.21
C LYS A 36 -7.57 -6.53 -1.49
N ASN A 37 -7.49 -7.18 -2.64
CA ASN A 37 -6.25 -7.80 -3.09
C ASN A 37 -5.33 -6.74 -3.70
N PHE A 38 -4.16 -6.53 -3.09
CA PHE A 38 -3.16 -5.62 -3.63
C PHE A 38 -2.37 -6.32 -4.75
N VAL A 39 -2.25 -5.66 -5.89
CA VAL A 39 -1.45 -6.09 -7.04
C VAL A 39 -0.39 -5.05 -7.38
N PHE A 40 0.80 -5.50 -7.76
CA PHE A 40 1.96 -4.63 -8.05
C PHE A 40 1.98 -4.13 -9.50
N ASP A 41 0.82 -3.97 -10.11
CA ASP A 41 0.69 -3.40 -11.44
C ASP A 41 -0.12 -2.08 -11.42
N GLU A 42 -0.43 -1.53 -12.59
CA GLU A 42 -1.17 -0.27 -12.72
C GLU A 42 -2.57 -0.30 -12.10
N ARG A 43 -3.16 -1.48 -11.92
CA ARG A 43 -4.46 -1.66 -11.24
C ARG A 43 -4.40 -1.34 -9.75
N ARG A 44 -3.22 -1.39 -9.11
CA ARG A 44 -2.91 -1.08 -7.70
C ARG A 44 -3.76 -1.80 -6.66
N GLY A 45 -4.65 -2.66 -7.07
CA GLY A 45 -5.50 -3.43 -6.17
C GLY A 45 -6.87 -3.70 -6.78
N GLU A 46 -7.34 -4.90 -6.57
CA GLU A 46 -8.64 -5.37 -7.01
C GLU A 46 -9.53 -5.63 -5.79
N ARG A 47 -10.69 -5.00 -5.78
CA ARG A 47 -11.66 -5.18 -4.69
C ARG A 47 -12.34 -6.53 -4.85
N ILE A 48 -12.14 -7.39 -3.85
CA ILE A 48 -12.72 -8.74 -3.80
C ILE A 48 -13.98 -8.76 -2.94
N SER A 49 -14.01 -7.95 -1.86
CA SER A 49 -15.21 -7.72 -1.04
C SER A 49 -15.36 -6.23 -0.74
N ASP A 50 -16.53 -5.83 -0.25
CA ASP A 50 -16.79 -4.44 0.14
C ASP A 50 -16.17 -4.08 1.51
N ASP A 51 -15.63 -5.07 2.21
CA ASP A 51 -14.98 -4.86 3.50
C ASP A 51 -13.69 -4.06 3.34
N VAL A 52 -13.47 -3.11 4.25
CA VAL A 52 -12.25 -2.33 4.36
C VAL A 52 -11.54 -2.71 5.65
N VAL A 53 -10.49 -3.55 5.53
CA VAL A 53 -9.71 -4.03 6.69
C VAL A 53 -8.49 -3.17 6.98
N ALA A 54 -8.09 -2.33 6.03
CA ALA A 54 -6.95 -1.44 6.16
C ALA A 54 -7.35 -0.08 6.74
N HIS A 55 -6.37 0.67 7.19
CA HIS A 55 -6.55 1.99 7.79
C HIS A 55 -5.56 3.00 7.20
N CYS A 56 -5.97 4.26 7.14
CA CYS A 56 -5.09 5.36 6.79
C CYS A 56 -3.89 5.38 7.73
N HIS A 57 -2.68 5.38 7.19
CA HIS A 57 -1.45 5.36 7.99
C HIS A 57 -1.17 6.66 8.76
N GLN A 58 -1.93 7.71 8.47
CA GLN A 58 -1.78 9.02 9.15
C GLN A 58 -2.83 9.25 10.22
N CYS A 59 -4.12 9.07 9.93
CA CYS A 59 -5.20 9.35 10.88
C CYS A 59 -5.88 8.12 11.46
N GLY A 60 -5.62 6.91 10.93
CA GLY A 60 -6.22 5.68 11.41
C GLY A 60 -7.65 5.40 10.92
N THR A 61 -8.26 6.30 10.15
CA THR A 61 -9.60 6.06 9.57
C THR A 61 -9.57 4.86 8.63
N SER A 62 -10.63 4.07 8.63
CA SER A 62 -10.80 2.92 7.74
C SER A 62 -10.66 3.36 6.27
N CYS A 63 -9.68 2.81 5.57
CA CYS A 63 -9.34 3.18 4.20
C CYS A 63 -8.44 2.14 3.57
N ASP A 64 -8.63 1.83 2.29
CA ASP A 64 -7.79 0.91 1.51
C ASP A 64 -7.17 1.57 0.25
N SER A 65 -7.17 2.91 0.22
CA SER A 65 -6.62 3.69 -0.90
C SER A 65 -5.09 3.77 -0.81
N HIS A 66 -4.41 3.14 -1.74
CA HIS A 66 -2.95 3.14 -1.84
C HIS A 66 -2.45 4.37 -2.59
N VAL A 67 -1.43 5.00 -2.06
CA VAL A 67 -0.80 6.22 -2.59
C VAL A 67 0.71 6.08 -2.56
N ASN A 68 1.39 6.54 -3.60
CA ASN A 68 2.83 6.76 -3.55
C ASN A 68 3.10 8.18 -3.05
N CYS A 69 4.09 8.32 -2.17
CA CYS A 69 4.53 9.63 -1.71
C CYS A 69 4.88 10.54 -2.89
N ALA A 70 4.33 11.75 -2.91
CA ALA A 70 4.56 12.74 -3.96
C ALA A 70 6.03 13.18 -4.05
N ASN A 71 6.80 13.06 -2.96
CA ASN A 71 8.23 13.25 -3.00
C ASN A 71 8.89 12.08 -3.74
N GLU A 72 9.34 12.33 -4.97
CA GLU A 72 9.98 11.31 -5.82
C GLU A 72 11.24 10.67 -5.20
N ALA A 73 11.94 11.39 -4.33
CA ALA A 73 13.09 10.83 -3.61
C ALA A 73 12.67 9.82 -2.53
N CYS A 74 11.47 9.94 -2.02
CA CYS A 74 10.89 9.03 -1.03
C CYS A 74 10.12 7.88 -1.70
N HIS A 75 9.16 8.24 -2.54
CA HIS A 75 8.27 7.34 -3.32
C HIS A 75 7.69 6.17 -2.51
N LEU A 76 7.47 6.38 -1.20
CA LEU A 76 6.93 5.36 -0.30
C LEU A 76 5.48 5.04 -0.69
N LEU A 77 5.18 3.76 -0.87
CA LEU A 77 3.80 3.28 -1.01
C LEU A 77 3.17 3.13 0.36
N PHE A 78 2.00 3.76 0.58
CA PHE A 78 1.27 3.73 1.84
C PHE A 78 -0.23 3.90 1.62
N ILE A 79 -1.03 3.76 2.69
CA ILE A 79 -2.47 3.93 2.65
C ILE A 79 -2.83 5.31 3.22
N GLN A 80 -3.61 6.08 2.46
CA GLN A 80 -3.99 7.44 2.83
C GLN A 80 -5.45 7.71 2.43
N CYS A 81 -6.27 8.20 3.35
CA CYS A 81 -7.65 8.61 3.07
C CYS A 81 -7.67 9.96 2.34
N GLU A 82 -8.81 10.30 1.71
CA GLU A 82 -8.93 11.52 0.90
C GLU A 82 -8.63 12.80 1.69
N SER A 83 -9.14 12.90 2.91
CA SER A 83 -8.86 14.05 3.79
C SER A 83 -7.35 14.24 4.06
N CYS A 84 -6.64 13.13 4.35
CA CYS A 84 -5.18 13.19 4.53
C CYS A 84 -4.44 13.46 3.22
N LYS A 85 -4.94 13.00 2.06
CA LYS A 85 -4.35 13.34 0.76
C LYS A 85 -4.36 14.84 0.50
N GLU A 86 -5.49 15.49 0.76
CA GLU A 86 -5.63 16.95 0.60
C GLU A 86 -4.69 17.68 1.55
N GLN A 87 -4.70 17.33 2.83
CA GLN A 87 -3.88 18.00 3.86
C GLN A 87 -2.39 17.82 3.64
N MET A 88 -1.97 16.62 3.26
CA MET A 88 -0.56 16.22 3.12
C MET A 88 -0.06 16.24 1.67
N GLN A 89 -0.89 16.63 0.71
CA GLN A 89 -0.54 16.69 -0.72
C GLN A 89 0.08 15.36 -1.22
N ASN A 90 -0.51 14.24 -0.87
CA ASN A 90 -0.02 12.89 -1.12
C ASN A 90 1.37 12.58 -0.53
N CYS A 91 1.82 13.32 0.47
CA CYS A 91 3.09 13.07 1.15
C CYS A 91 2.91 12.19 2.38
N CYS A 92 3.92 11.36 2.64
CA CYS A 92 3.92 10.47 3.81
C CYS A 92 4.29 11.18 5.11
N SER A 93 4.93 12.37 5.03
CA SER A 93 5.37 13.16 6.18
C SER A 93 5.47 14.64 5.82
N ASP A 94 5.52 15.51 6.84
CA ASP A 94 5.70 16.96 6.66
C ASP A 94 7.03 17.26 5.97
N ALA A 95 8.10 16.56 6.30
CA ALA A 95 9.38 16.71 5.62
C ALA A 95 9.29 16.44 4.10
N CYS A 96 8.50 15.44 3.68
CA CYS A 96 8.26 15.21 2.25
C CYS A 96 7.39 16.30 1.64
N LYS A 97 6.44 16.85 2.40
CA LYS A 97 5.60 17.97 1.97
C LYS A 97 6.41 19.23 1.75
N GLU A 98 7.37 19.54 2.62
CA GLU A 98 8.30 20.65 2.44
C GLU A 98 9.16 20.50 1.17
N ILE A 99 9.64 19.27 0.90
CA ILE A 99 10.47 18.99 -0.29
C ILE A 99 9.69 19.23 -1.59
N ILE A 100 8.41 18.85 -1.67
CA ILE A 100 7.63 19.07 -2.90
C ILE A 100 7.29 20.54 -3.15
N GLN A 101 7.44 21.40 -2.15
CA GLN A 101 7.28 22.86 -2.28
C GLN A 101 8.49 23.54 -2.92
N LEU A 102 9.64 22.86 -2.95
CA LEU A 102 10.87 23.36 -3.56
C LEU A 102 10.76 23.34 -5.09
N SER A 103 11.56 24.17 -5.75
CA SER A 103 11.68 24.14 -7.21
C SER A 103 12.17 22.78 -7.72
N PHE A 104 11.85 22.44 -8.96
CA PHE A 104 12.28 21.18 -9.57
C PHE A 104 13.82 20.99 -9.56
N GLU A 105 14.57 22.06 -9.76
CA GLU A 105 16.03 22.04 -9.72
C GLU A 105 16.58 21.75 -8.32
N GLU A 106 15.99 22.32 -7.29
CA GLU A 106 16.37 22.07 -5.89
C GLU A 106 16.04 20.62 -5.51
N GLN A 107 14.85 20.11 -5.85
CA GLN A 107 14.49 18.72 -5.62
C GLN A 107 15.46 17.75 -6.34
N LYS A 108 15.87 18.07 -7.58
CA LYS A 108 16.84 17.30 -8.34
C LYS A 108 18.21 17.31 -7.68
N ASN A 109 18.64 18.44 -7.15
CA ASN A 109 19.92 18.55 -6.45
C ASN A 109 19.93 17.77 -5.13
N LEU A 110 18.82 17.78 -4.38
CA LEU A 110 18.67 16.97 -3.17
C LEU A 110 18.70 15.45 -3.46
N ARG A 111 18.26 15.03 -4.65
CA ARG A 111 18.35 13.64 -5.10
C ARG A 111 19.74 13.21 -5.52
N LYS A 112 20.60 14.13 -5.96
CA LYS A 112 22.00 13.85 -6.33
C LYS A 112 22.76 13.40 -5.09
N GLY A 113 23.25 12.17 -5.09
CA GLY A 113 24.03 11.60 -3.97
C GLY A 113 23.24 10.72 -3.00
N THR A 114 21.93 10.63 -3.11
CA THR A 114 21.14 9.64 -2.37
C THR A 114 20.97 8.37 -3.20
N HIS A 115 21.72 7.31 -2.88
CA HIS A 115 21.48 5.98 -3.44
C HIS A 115 20.15 5.41 -2.94
N ASN A 116 19.09 5.60 -3.73
CA ASN A 116 17.71 5.20 -3.37
C ASN A 116 17.33 3.77 -3.78
N SER A 117 18.23 3.03 -4.44
CA SER A 117 17.91 1.74 -5.04
C SER A 117 17.38 0.67 -4.07
N ASN A 118 17.67 0.78 -2.77
CA ASN A 118 17.29 -0.23 -1.76
C ASN A 118 16.29 0.25 -0.71
N LYS A 119 15.76 1.48 -0.82
CA LYS A 119 14.89 2.04 0.22
C LYS A 119 13.41 1.68 0.09
N ILE A 120 12.97 1.18 -1.07
CA ILE A 120 11.54 0.92 -1.37
C ILE A 120 10.91 -0.10 -0.43
N PHE A 121 11.66 -1.05 0.09
CA PHE A 121 11.14 -2.14 0.93
C PHE A 121 11.81 -2.27 2.32
N LYS A 122 12.47 -1.25 2.84
CA LYS A 122 13.04 -1.35 4.20
C LYS A 122 11.95 -1.31 5.26
N LYS A 123 11.91 -2.36 6.06
CA LYS A 123 10.98 -2.59 7.19
C LYS A 123 10.85 -1.42 8.19
N GLY A 124 11.85 -0.54 8.30
CA GLY A 124 11.85 0.62 9.21
C GLY A 124 10.97 1.80 8.79
N ARG A 125 10.41 1.79 7.58
CA ARG A 125 9.55 2.89 7.11
C ARG A 125 8.14 2.87 7.68
N SER A 126 7.67 1.70 8.08
CA SER A 126 6.35 1.58 8.72
C SER A 126 6.28 2.27 10.08
N ASP A 127 7.44 2.51 10.72
CA ASP A 127 7.46 3.15 12.03
C ASP A 127 7.09 4.63 11.99
N VAL A 128 7.34 5.29 10.86
CA VAL A 128 6.94 6.70 10.63
C VAL A 128 5.45 6.82 10.35
N LEU A 129 4.82 5.75 9.86
CA LEU A 129 3.42 5.70 9.46
C LEU A 129 2.52 4.95 10.45
N LYS A 130 3.03 4.56 11.60
CA LYS A 130 2.17 4.03 12.66
C LYS A 130 1.25 5.14 13.15
N PHE A 131 -0.06 4.95 12.99
CA PHE A 131 -0.99 5.78 13.72
C PHE A 131 -0.66 5.63 15.20
N LYS A 132 -0.55 6.77 15.86
CA LYS A 132 -0.41 6.80 17.31
C LYS A 132 -1.65 6.10 17.85
N ASN A 133 -1.49 4.90 18.41
CA ASN A 133 -2.56 4.30 19.19
C ASN A 133 -2.93 5.31 20.27
N GLN A 134 -4.14 5.79 20.16
CA GLN A 134 -4.76 6.59 21.22
C GLN A 134 -5.00 5.70 22.44
#